data_a7e4b7b094c0b88fbb81de40a78cb8b9
#
_entry.id   a7e4b7b094c0b88fbb81de40a78cb8b9
#
_cell.length_a   1.000
_cell.length_b   1.000
_cell.length_c   1.000
_cell.angle_alpha   90.00
_cell.angle_beta   90.00
_cell.angle_gamma   90.00
#
_symmetry.space_group_name_H-M   'P 1'
#
loop_
_entity.id
_entity.type
_entity.pdbx_description
1 polymer ?
#
loop_
_entity_poly.entity_id
_entity_poly.type
_entity_poly.pdbx_seq_one_letter_code
_entity_poly.pdbx_strand_id
1 'polypeptide(L)'
;MPEEAVDRRFAEQYRQIKRPLIQAALAGRLAAGAPDPRIVMVTSALPGDGKTFTSINLALSMARERDFAVLLIDADAPKPQISHIFGLRAERGLLDALGDDNLPIESLILPTNVPGLSILPAGAPAENAAELMNSHRMRQIIKTLCGQSARRIVLLDSPPLLLTAEGRILLGLAGQTVLVVRAGQTPKQAVQDAIAMIGAPQVGGLVLNEVPASPADHYYGYGTYGSYGDEPAAKA
;
A
#
# COMPACT_ATOMS: atom_id res chain seq x y z
N MET A 1 10.43 -3.05 -26.61
CA MET A 1 8.98 -3.27 -26.41
C MET A 1 8.29 -1.92 -26.52
N PRO A 2 7.10 -1.78 -27.13
CA PRO A 2 6.38 -0.51 -27.10
C PRO A 2 6.06 -0.15 -25.64
N GLU A 3 6.26 1.09 -25.27
CA GLU A 3 6.06 1.65 -23.93
C GLU A 3 4.66 1.31 -23.36
N GLU A 4 3.63 1.37 -24.21
CA GLU A 4 2.25 0.97 -23.87
C GLU A 4 2.08 -0.49 -23.42
N ALA A 5 2.90 -1.43 -23.89
CA ALA A 5 2.82 -2.83 -23.49
C ALA A 5 3.42 -3.05 -22.10
N VAL A 6 4.46 -2.29 -21.75
CA VAL A 6 5.05 -2.28 -20.40
C VAL A 6 4.06 -1.70 -19.41
N ASP A 7 3.40 -0.59 -19.74
CA ASP A 7 2.41 0.06 -18.89
C ASP A 7 1.20 -0.84 -18.61
N ARG A 8 0.71 -1.57 -19.62
CA ARG A 8 -0.40 -2.53 -19.46
C ARG A 8 -0.03 -3.69 -18.56
N ARG A 9 1.17 -4.26 -18.73
CA ARG A 9 1.65 -5.38 -17.90
C ARG A 9 1.80 -4.94 -16.44
N PHE A 10 2.39 -3.78 -16.22
CA PHE A 10 2.55 -3.19 -14.91
C PHE A 10 1.20 -2.94 -14.22
N ALA A 11 0.25 -2.35 -14.92
CA ALA A 11 -1.10 -2.14 -14.41
C ALA A 11 -1.79 -3.46 -14.04
N GLU A 12 -1.58 -4.54 -14.81
CA GLU A 12 -2.16 -5.86 -14.54
C GLU A 12 -1.56 -6.49 -13.26
N GLN A 13 -0.26 -6.35 -13.04
CA GLN A 13 0.38 -6.83 -11.80
C GLN A 13 -0.26 -6.19 -10.56
N TYR A 14 -0.50 -4.86 -10.58
CA TYR A 14 -1.17 -4.20 -9.46
C TYR A 14 -2.65 -4.56 -9.31
N ARG A 15 -3.33 -4.95 -10.38
CA ARG A 15 -4.69 -5.52 -10.29
C ARG A 15 -4.67 -6.86 -9.54
N GLN A 16 -3.68 -7.71 -9.80
CA GLN A 16 -3.53 -8.98 -9.08
C GLN A 16 -3.20 -8.77 -7.61
N ILE A 17 -2.33 -7.82 -7.28
CA ILE A 17 -1.95 -7.50 -5.89
C ILE A 17 -3.16 -6.94 -5.11
N LYS A 18 -3.92 -5.99 -5.68
CA LYS A 18 -5.02 -5.34 -4.96
C LYS A 18 -6.22 -6.25 -4.70
N ARG A 19 -6.48 -7.23 -5.58
CA ARG A 19 -7.70 -8.04 -5.54
C ARG A 19 -7.91 -8.79 -4.22
N PRO A 20 -6.93 -9.57 -3.71
CA PRO A 20 -7.09 -10.24 -2.41
C PRO A 20 -7.23 -9.23 -1.27
N LEU A 21 -6.54 -8.08 -1.31
CA LEU A 21 -6.63 -7.06 -0.27
C LEU A 21 -8.02 -6.43 -0.18
N ILE A 22 -8.63 -6.13 -1.32
CA ILE A 22 -10.01 -5.62 -1.39
C ILE A 22 -11.01 -6.69 -0.92
N GLN A 23 -10.82 -7.94 -1.31
CA GLN A 23 -11.68 -9.04 -0.86
C GLN A 23 -11.63 -9.21 0.67
N ALA A 24 -10.45 -9.17 1.27
CA ALA A 24 -10.28 -9.22 2.72
C ALA A 24 -10.90 -8.00 3.42
N ALA A 25 -10.74 -6.80 2.86
CA ALA A 25 -11.36 -5.58 3.35
C ALA A 25 -12.90 -5.66 3.36
N LEU A 26 -13.50 -6.29 2.34
CA LEU A 26 -14.95 -6.50 2.24
C LEU A 26 -15.46 -7.59 3.16
N ALA A 27 -14.68 -8.64 3.42
CA ALA A 27 -15.06 -9.74 4.32
C ALA A 27 -15.18 -9.27 5.78
N GLY A 28 -14.57 -8.13 6.13
CA GLY A 28 -14.64 -7.54 7.45
C GLY A 28 -13.71 -8.21 8.47
N ARG A 29 -13.86 -7.84 9.76
CA ARG A 29 -13.00 -8.35 10.83
C ARG A 29 -13.24 -9.81 11.09
N LEU A 30 -12.17 -10.59 11.21
CA LEU A 30 -12.20 -12.02 11.50
C LEU A 30 -12.62 -12.33 12.95
N ALA A 31 -12.32 -11.41 13.90
CA ALA A 31 -12.64 -11.56 15.32
C ALA A 31 -12.89 -10.20 15.98
N ALA A 32 -13.60 -10.19 17.09
CA ALA A 32 -13.77 -9.00 17.92
C ALA A 32 -12.40 -8.56 18.47
N GLY A 33 -12.07 -7.28 18.30
CA GLY A 33 -10.78 -6.71 18.71
C GLY A 33 -9.63 -6.86 17.70
N ALA A 34 -9.79 -7.64 16.64
CA ALA A 34 -8.79 -7.70 15.56
C ALA A 34 -8.69 -6.36 14.84
N PRO A 35 -7.49 -6.00 14.30
CA PRO A 35 -7.33 -4.83 13.45
C PRO A 35 -8.27 -4.88 12.24
N ASP A 36 -8.64 -3.70 11.76
CA ASP A 36 -9.57 -3.58 10.63
C ASP A 36 -8.85 -3.95 9.31
N PRO A 37 -9.36 -4.93 8.53
CA PRO A 37 -8.72 -5.35 7.28
C PRO A 37 -8.73 -4.26 6.19
N ARG A 38 -9.44 -3.16 6.39
CA ARG A 38 -9.35 -1.97 5.52
C ARG A 38 -8.08 -1.15 5.78
N ILE A 39 -7.33 -1.45 6.84
CA ILE A 39 -6.03 -0.86 7.12
C ILE A 39 -4.97 -1.78 6.53
N VAL A 40 -4.38 -1.37 5.43
CA VAL A 40 -3.35 -2.11 4.71
C VAL A 40 -2.01 -1.42 4.92
N MET A 41 -1.07 -2.09 5.55
CA MET A 41 0.31 -1.63 5.69
C MET A 41 1.15 -2.16 4.53
N VAL A 42 1.90 -1.27 3.87
CA VAL A 42 2.95 -1.66 2.92
C VAL A 42 4.29 -1.42 3.58
N THR A 43 5.06 -2.48 3.73
CA THR A 43 6.37 -2.45 4.39
C THR A 43 7.40 -3.30 3.63
N SER A 44 8.63 -3.31 4.12
CA SER A 44 9.70 -4.18 3.64
C SER A 44 10.52 -4.69 4.81
N ALA A 45 11.30 -5.74 4.61
CA ALA A 45 12.25 -6.20 5.61
C ALA A 45 13.36 -5.16 5.85
N LEU A 46 13.90 -4.61 4.76
CA LEU A 46 15.04 -3.70 4.73
C LEU A 46 14.75 -2.44 3.90
N PRO A 47 15.55 -1.36 4.06
CA PRO A 47 15.43 -0.17 3.22
C PRO A 47 15.76 -0.47 1.76
N GLY A 48 15.12 0.24 0.83
CA GLY A 48 15.41 0.13 -0.59
C GLY A 48 14.66 -0.97 -1.36
N ASP A 49 13.80 -1.74 -0.69
CA ASP A 49 13.04 -2.82 -1.33
C ASP A 49 11.90 -2.31 -2.25
N GLY A 50 11.61 -0.99 -2.24
CA GLY A 50 10.60 -0.38 -3.12
C GLY A 50 9.20 -0.27 -2.51
N LYS A 51 9.09 -0.26 -1.17
CA LYS A 51 7.81 -0.12 -0.45
C LYS A 51 6.99 1.10 -0.88
N THR A 52 7.59 2.30 -0.91
CA THR A 52 6.91 3.55 -1.28
C THR A 52 6.42 3.53 -2.73
N PHE A 53 7.25 3.03 -3.65
CA PHE A 53 6.85 2.84 -5.04
C PHE A 53 5.64 1.89 -5.14
N THR A 54 5.67 0.79 -4.40
CA THR A 54 4.56 -0.17 -4.33
C THR A 54 3.32 0.47 -3.71
N SER A 55 3.45 1.25 -2.63
CA SER A 55 2.34 1.94 -1.96
C SER A 55 1.62 2.90 -2.91
N ILE A 56 2.36 3.73 -3.63
CA ILE A 56 1.79 4.71 -4.57
C ILE A 56 1.04 3.99 -5.70
N ASN A 57 1.65 3.00 -6.34
CA ASN A 57 1.04 2.31 -7.47
C ASN A 57 -0.15 1.43 -7.05
N LEU A 58 -0.09 0.84 -5.85
CA LEU A 58 -1.20 0.11 -5.28
C LEU A 58 -2.38 1.05 -4.98
N ALA A 59 -2.13 2.22 -4.39
CA ALA A 59 -3.13 3.25 -4.15
C ALA A 59 -3.79 3.71 -5.45
N LEU A 60 -3.00 4.00 -6.49
CA LEU A 60 -3.49 4.37 -7.82
C LEU A 60 -4.35 3.25 -8.46
N SER A 61 -3.92 1.98 -8.30
CA SER A 61 -4.67 0.84 -8.81
C SER A 61 -5.99 0.62 -8.06
N MET A 62 -6.00 0.79 -6.72
CA MET A 62 -7.18 0.66 -5.89
C MET A 62 -8.18 1.80 -6.13
N ALA A 63 -7.71 3.04 -6.32
CA ALA A 63 -8.56 4.20 -6.58
C ALA A 63 -9.38 4.10 -7.88
N ARG A 64 -8.99 3.21 -8.80
CA ARG A 64 -9.78 2.91 -10.01
C ARG A 64 -11.05 2.09 -9.74
N GLU A 65 -11.19 1.51 -8.55
CA GLU A 65 -12.40 0.82 -8.14
C GLU A 65 -13.47 1.85 -7.75
N ARG A 66 -14.60 1.86 -8.47
CA ARG A 66 -15.66 2.87 -8.31
C ARG A 66 -16.28 2.90 -6.91
N ASP A 67 -16.22 1.77 -6.23
CA ASP A 67 -16.88 1.59 -4.94
C ASP A 67 -16.00 1.90 -3.74
N PHE A 68 -14.72 2.26 -3.94
CA PHE A 68 -13.78 2.51 -2.87
C PHE A 68 -13.17 3.91 -2.93
N ALA A 69 -12.95 4.48 -1.75
CA ALA A 69 -12.07 5.61 -1.55
C ALA A 69 -10.77 5.11 -0.91
N VAL A 70 -9.64 5.60 -1.39
CA VAL A 70 -8.31 5.24 -0.89
C VAL A 70 -7.70 6.45 -0.21
N LEU A 71 -7.26 6.27 1.02
CA LEU A 71 -6.43 7.23 1.74
C LEU A 71 -5.02 6.66 1.85
N LEU A 72 -4.08 7.26 1.14
CA LEU A 72 -2.66 6.94 1.23
C LEU A 72 -2.01 7.81 2.29
N ILE A 73 -1.44 7.19 3.31
CA ILE A 73 -0.79 7.87 4.44
C ILE A 73 0.72 7.65 4.37
N ASP A 74 1.47 8.74 4.41
CA ASP A 74 2.92 8.70 4.60
C ASP A 74 3.21 8.47 6.09
N ALA A 75 3.44 7.22 6.46
CA ALA A 75 3.73 6.81 7.84
C ALA A 75 5.21 6.41 8.05
N ASP A 76 6.07 6.66 7.06
CA ASP A 76 7.52 6.51 7.19
C ASP A 76 8.13 7.80 7.80
N ALA A 77 7.89 8.03 9.09
CA ALA A 77 8.35 9.24 9.78
C ALA A 77 9.86 9.50 9.64
N PRO A 78 10.75 8.49 9.73
CA PRO A 78 12.17 8.70 9.51
C PRO A 78 12.52 9.15 8.09
N LYS A 79 11.75 8.70 7.09
CA LYS A 79 12.03 8.98 5.68
C LYS A 79 10.74 9.16 4.86
N PRO A 80 10.02 10.30 5.02
CA PRO A 80 8.71 10.52 4.41
C PRO A 80 8.82 10.72 2.90
N GLN A 81 8.83 9.61 2.16
CA GLN A 81 9.07 9.61 0.72
C GLN A 81 7.83 10.04 -0.08
N ILE A 82 6.62 9.69 0.35
CA ILE A 82 5.38 10.14 -0.32
C ILE A 82 5.30 11.66 -0.25
N SER A 83 5.48 12.24 0.93
CA SER A 83 5.49 13.69 1.14
C SER A 83 6.57 14.38 0.31
N HIS A 84 7.73 13.72 0.13
CA HIS A 84 8.77 14.23 -0.75
C HIS A 84 8.41 14.19 -2.22
N ILE A 85 7.96 13.04 -2.73
CA ILE A 85 7.66 12.80 -4.15
C ILE A 85 6.55 13.74 -4.64
N PHE A 86 5.53 13.97 -3.80
CA PHE A 86 4.42 14.84 -4.16
C PHE A 86 4.60 16.32 -3.78
N GLY A 87 5.78 16.72 -3.27
CA GLY A 87 6.07 18.11 -2.91
C GLY A 87 5.33 18.61 -1.67
N LEU A 88 4.93 17.71 -0.78
CA LEU A 88 4.09 17.98 0.40
C LEU A 88 4.90 18.13 1.71
N ARG A 89 6.20 18.36 1.63
CA ARG A 89 7.08 18.45 2.82
C ARG A 89 6.76 19.60 3.78
N ALA A 90 6.16 20.67 3.27
CA ALA A 90 5.76 21.82 4.06
C ALA A 90 4.32 21.70 4.62
N GLU A 91 3.57 20.69 4.19
CA GLU A 91 2.20 20.48 4.64
C GLU A 91 2.19 19.83 6.02
N ARG A 92 1.20 20.23 6.83
CA ARG A 92 0.89 19.53 8.08
C ARG A 92 0.34 18.14 7.77
N GLY A 93 0.62 17.18 8.66
CA GLY A 93 0.25 15.80 8.39
C GLY A 93 0.03 14.95 9.64
N LEU A 94 0.30 13.66 9.53
CA LEU A 94 0.04 12.67 10.57
C LEU A 94 0.73 13.05 11.90
N LEU A 95 2.03 13.38 11.88
CA LEU A 95 2.78 13.70 13.10
C LEU A 95 2.27 14.96 13.78
N ASP A 96 1.82 15.98 13.03
CA ASP A 96 1.22 17.17 13.59
C ASP A 96 -0.09 16.86 14.32
N ALA A 97 -0.95 16.02 13.74
CA ALA A 97 -2.20 15.59 14.39
C ALA A 97 -1.98 14.68 15.59
N LEU A 98 -0.85 13.98 15.64
CA LEU A 98 -0.45 13.15 16.78
C LEU A 98 0.08 14.01 17.94
N GLY A 99 0.71 15.16 17.64
CA GLY A 99 1.25 16.10 18.61
C GLY A 99 0.27 17.14 19.12
N ASP A 100 -0.88 17.33 18.46
CA ASP A 100 -1.90 18.34 18.81
C ASP A 100 -3.29 17.71 18.81
N ASP A 101 -3.84 17.48 20.01
CA ASP A 101 -5.17 16.88 20.20
C ASP A 101 -6.32 17.72 19.62
N ASN A 102 -6.11 19.02 19.44
CA ASN A 102 -7.11 19.95 18.90
C ASN A 102 -7.09 19.98 17.36
N LEU A 103 -6.11 19.36 16.72
CA LEU A 103 -6.00 19.33 15.27
C LEU A 103 -6.79 18.15 14.68
N PRO A 104 -7.91 18.42 13.97
CA PRO A 104 -8.69 17.38 13.34
C PRO A 104 -7.90 16.73 12.19
N ILE A 105 -7.75 15.42 12.20
CA ILE A 105 -7.00 14.69 11.16
C ILE A 105 -7.60 14.89 9.77
N GLU A 106 -8.92 15.07 9.69
CA GLU A 106 -9.65 15.27 8.45
C GLU A 106 -9.24 16.54 7.70
N SER A 107 -8.85 17.59 8.44
CA SER A 107 -8.40 18.85 7.84
C SER A 107 -7.04 18.76 7.16
N LEU A 108 -6.31 17.68 7.39
CA LEU A 108 -4.97 17.43 6.85
C LEU A 108 -4.98 16.49 5.65
N ILE A 109 -6.13 15.91 5.30
CA ILE A 109 -6.28 15.02 4.16
C ILE A 109 -6.36 15.87 2.89
N LEU A 110 -5.40 15.67 2.01
CA LEU A 110 -5.30 16.39 0.75
C LEU A 110 -5.94 15.58 -0.39
N PRO A 111 -6.90 16.17 -1.13
CA PRO A 111 -7.42 15.53 -2.33
C PRO A 111 -6.34 15.49 -3.42
N THR A 112 -6.43 14.51 -4.31
CA THR A 112 -5.57 14.43 -5.50
C THR A 112 -6.38 14.66 -6.78
N ASN A 113 -5.71 14.80 -7.91
CA ASN A 113 -6.35 14.82 -9.23
C ASN A 113 -6.84 13.44 -9.70
N VAL A 114 -6.57 12.38 -8.92
CA VAL A 114 -7.07 11.02 -9.19
C VAL A 114 -8.35 10.82 -8.40
N PRO A 115 -9.51 10.64 -9.06
CA PRO A 115 -10.76 10.39 -8.36
C PRO A 115 -10.65 9.20 -7.40
N GLY A 116 -11.17 9.38 -6.18
CA GLY A 116 -11.14 8.33 -5.16
C GLY A 116 -9.83 8.18 -4.40
N LEU A 117 -8.78 8.96 -4.71
CA LEU A 117 -7.49 8.97 -4.00
C LEU A 117 -7.28 10.28 -3.23
N SER A 118 -6.97 10.16 -1.96
CA SER A 118 -6.49 11.26 -1.11
C SER A 118 -5.18 10.88 -0.44
N ILE A 119 -4.40 11.88 -0.03
CA ILE A 119 -3.11 11.69 0.63
C ILE A 119 -3.14 12.39 2.00
N LEU A 120 -2.59 11.72 3.01
CA LEU A 120 -2.25 12.32 4.29
C LEU A 120 -0.71 12.37 4.38
N PRO A 121 -0.10 13.57 4.36
CA PRO A 121 1.34 13.73 4.50
C PRO A 121 1.85 13.25 5.87
N ALA A 122 3.15 13.05 5.99
CA ALA A 122 3.78 12.71 7.27
C ALA A 122 3.69 13.87 8.27
N GLY A 123 3.77 15.11 7.81
CA GLY A 123 3.83 16.30 8.64
C GLY A 123 5.25 16.69 9.04
N ALA A 124 5.37 17.57 10.03
CA ALA A 124 6.65 18.02 10.53
C ALA A 124 7.42 16.89 11.23
N PRO A 125 8.74 16.78 11.03
CA PRO A 125 9.57 15.81 11.73
C PRO A 125 9.46 15.98 13.26
N ALA A 126 9.33 14.87 13.97
CA ALA A 126 9.24 14.85 15.43
C ALA A 126 10.28 13.87 16.00
N GLU A 127 11.07 14.30 17.01
CA GLU A 127 12.07 13.43 17.65
C GLU A 127 11.42 12.24 18.38
N ASN A 128 10.18 12.43 18.85
CA ASN A 128 9.39 11.41 19.54
C ASN A 128 8.34 10.76 18.63
N ALA A 129 8.63 10.61 17.33
CA ALA A 129 7.68 10.06 16.35
C ALA A 129 7.20 8.64 16.72
N ALA A 130 8.09 7.78 17.25
CA ALA A 130 7.72 6.43 17.67
C ALA A 130 6.72 6.45 18.84
N GLU A 131 6.93 7.31 19.83
CA GLU A 131 6.03 7.47 20.98
C GLU A 131 4.66 8.01 20.52
N LEU A 132 4.66 9.03 19.64
CA LEU A 132 3.46 9.58 19.05
C LEU A 132 2.66 8.50 18.29
N MET A 133 3.32 7.71 17.46
CA MET A 133 2.70 6.61 16.73
C MET A 133 2.20 5.49 17.64
N ASN A 134 2.83 5.26 18.79
CA ASN A 134 2.38 4.27 19.80
C ASN A 134 1.28 4.78 20.73
N SER A 135 0.86 6.02 20.58
CA SER A 135 -0.10 6.68 21.47
C SER A 135 -1.54 6.15 21.32
N HIS A 136 -2.39 6.46 22.31
CA HIS A 136 -3.83 6.26 22.21
C HIS A 136 -4.42 7.12 21.08
N ARG A 137 -3.87 8.31 20.84
CA ARG A 137 -4.28 9.23 19.78
C ARG A 137 -4.14 8.59 18.39
N MET A 138 -3.05 7.89 18.10
CA MET A 138 -2.89 7.17 16.83
C MET A 138 -3.99 6.15 16.61
N ARG A 139 -4.34 5.36 17.64
CA ARG A 139 -5.45 4.40 17.55
C ARG A 139 -6.80 5.07 17.30
N GLN A 140 -7.03 6.24 17.93
CA GLN A 140 -8.24 7.03 17.68
C GLN A 140 -8.27 7.56 16.25
N ILE A 141 -7.18 8.13 15.75
CA ILE A 141 -7.07 8.63 14.38
C ILE A 141 -7.39 7.51 13.38
N ILE A 142 -6.73 6.36 13.49
CA ILE A 142 -7.00 5.22 12.59
C ILE A 142 -8.46 4.78 12.65
N LYS A 143 -9.04 4.71 13.85
CA LYS A 143 -10.47 4.38 14.01
C LYS A 143 -11.38 5.41 13.35
N THR A 144 -11.08 6.69 13.49
CA THR A 144 -11.83 7.80 12.86
C THR A 144 -11.75 7.70 11.35
N LEU A 145 -10.54 7.53 10.79
CA LEU A 145 -10.31 7.43 9.36
C LEU A 145 -11.06 6.24 8.71
N CYS A 146 -11.11 5.10 9.38
CA CYS A 146 -11.88 3.93 8.93
C CYS A 146 -13.39 4.09 9.17
N GLY A 147 -13.80 4.84 10.20
CA GLY A 147 -15.20 5.01 10.60
C GLY A 147 -16.01 5.91 9.66
N GLN A 148 -15.36 6.81 8.94
CA GLN A 148 -16.02 7.78 8.06
C GLN A 148 -16.71 7.16 6.84
N SER A 149 -16.24 6.03 6.38
CA SER A 149 -16.86 5.30 5.26
C SER A 149 -16.54 3.81 5.35
N ALA A 150 -17.56 2.97 5.21
CA ALA A 150 -17.38 1.52 5.14
C ALA A 150 -16.57 1.08 3.90
N ARG A 151 -16.44 1.95 2.92
CA ARG A 151 -15.74 1.70 1.65
C ARG A 151 -14.40 2.44 1.53
N ARG A 152 -13.87 3.00 2.64
CA ARG A 152 -12.54 3.60 2.66
C ARG A 152 -11.50 2.54 2.99
N ILE A 153 -10.46 2.43 2.14
CA ILE A 153 -9.23 1.68 2.40
C ILE A 153 -8.16 2.69 2.83
N VAL A 154 -7.52 2.42 3.95
CA VAL A 154 -6.38 3.19 4.47
C VAL A 154 -5.11 2.42 4.14
N LEU A 155 -4.26 3.00 3.30
CA LEU A 155 -2.98 2.42 2.90
C LEU A 155 -1.86 3.18 3.60
N LEU A 156 -1.10 2.47 4.45
CA LEU A 156 0.03 3.02 5.20
C LEU A 156 1.33 2.70 4.47
N ASP A 157 2.04 3.71 3.96
CA ASP A 157 3.45 3.55 3.58
C ASP A 157 4.28 3.64 4.85
N SER A 158 5.00 2.59 5.19
CA SER A 158 5.63 2.45 6.50
C SER A 158 7.14 2.26 6.38
N PRO A 159 7.92 2.53 7.44
CA PRO A 159 9.35 2.24 7.46
C PRO A 159 9.63 0.72 7.44
N PRO A 160 10.89 0.31 7.19
CA PRO A 160 11.31 -1.09 7.18
C PRO A 160 11.07 -1.78 8.52
N LEU A 161 10.45 -2.96 8.49
CA LEU A 161 9.94 -3.66 9.67
C LEU A 161 11.03 -4.12 10.64
N LEU A 162 12.16 -4.58 10.12
CA LEU A 162 13.22 -5.14 10.98
C LEU A 162 14.07 -4.07 11.67
N LEU A 163 14.09 -2.84 11.14
CA LEU A 163 15.05 -1.82 11.58
C LEU A 163 14.45 -0.69 12.43
N THR A 164 13.11 -0.56 12.45
CA THR A 164 12.47 0.59 13.08
C THR A 164 11.42 0.18 14.12
N ALA A 165 11.28 0.99 15.17
CA ALA A 165 10.24 0.82 16.16
C ALA A 165 8.86 1.17 15.56
N GLU A 166 8.81 2.21 14.76
CA GLU A 166 7.59 2.71 14.09
C GLU A 166 6.97 1.63 13.19
N GLY A 167 7.80 0.90 12.41
CA GLY A 167 7.31 -0.20 11.57
C GLY A 167 6.58 -1.28 12.38
N ARG A 168 7.12 -1.64 13.55
CA ARG A 168 6.50 -2.62 14.47
C ARG A 168 5.23 -2.10 15.10
N ILE A 169 5.19 -0.82 15.46
CA ILE A 169 4.00 -0.17 16.02
C ILE A 169 2.87 -0.16 14.98
N LEU A 170 3.16 0.26 13.75
CA LEU A 170 2.19 0.31 12.66
C LEU A 170 1.66 -1.08 12.31
N LEU A 171 2.49 -2.12 12.40
CA LEU A 171 2.07 -3.50 12.22
C LEU A 171 0.92 -3.89 13.16
N GLY A 172 0.95 -3.44 14.42
CA GLY A 172 -0.11 -3.69 15.40
C GLY A 172 -1.44 -2.99 15.07
N LEU A 173 -1.45 -2.01 14.18
CA LEU A 173 -2.64 -1.28 13.75
C LEU A 173 -3.22 -1.82 12.44
N ALA A 174 -2.40 -2.50 11.63
CA ALA A 174 -2.78 -2.99 10.32
C ALA A 174 -3.57 -4.31 10.41
N GLY A 175 -4.68 -4.39 9.68
CA GLY A 175 -5.41 -5.65 9.51
C GLY A 175 -4.84 -6.52 8.40
N GLN A 176 -4.08 -5.92 7.48
CA GLN A 176 -3.38 -6.61 6.41
C GLN A 176 -2.00 -5.98 6.20
N THR A 177 -1.01 -6.80 5.88
CA THR A 177 0.35 -6.34 5.59
C THR A 177 0.84 -6.88 4.25
N VAL A 178 1.29 -5.99 3.39
CA VAL A 178 1.99 -6.30 2.13
C VAL A 178 3.48 -6.16 2.39
N LEU A 179 4.20 -7.27 2.29
CA LEU A 179 5.66 -7.29 2.43
C LEU A 179 6.32 -7.17 1.05
N VAL A 180 7.01 -6.07 0.82
CA VAL A 180 7.76 -5.83 -0.42
C VAL A 180 9.18 -6.38 -0.27
N VAL A 181 9.61 -7.16 -1.26
CA VAL A 181 10.91 -7.84 -1.30
C VAL A 181 11.59 -7.49 -2.62
N ARG A 182 12.82 -7.04 -2.57
CA ARG A 182 13.60 -6.74 -3.77
C ARG A 182 14.26 -8.01 -4.30
N ALA A 183 13.92 -8.38 -5.54
CA ALA A 183 14.40 -9.60 -6.18
C ALA A 183 15.94 -9.62 -6.26
N GLY A 184 16.55 -10.73 -5.82
CA GLY A 184 18.00 -10.92 -5.85
C GLY A 184 18.82 -10.02 -4.93
N GLN A 185 18.18 -9.14 -4.13
CA GLN A 185 18.85 -8.20 -3.23
C GLN A 185 18.48 -8.43 -1.76
N THR A 186 17.18 -8.57 -1.43
CA THR A 186 16.77 -8.81 -0.05
C THR A 186 17.17 -10.21 0.40
N PRO A 187 17.97 -10.35 1.49
CA PRO A 187 18.38 -11.65 1.99
C PRO A 187 17.18 -12.51 2.39
N LYS A 188 17.20 -13.80 2.03
CA LYS A 188 16.12 -14.74 2.38
C LYS A 188 15.82 -14.76 3.88
N GLN A 189 16.85 -14.70 4.72
CA GLN A 189 16.69 -14.68 6.17
C GLN A 189 15.91 -13.44 6.63
N ALA A 190 16.21 -12.26 6.09
CA ALA A 190 15.49 -11.04 6.42
C ALA A 190 13.99 -11.13 6.03
N VAL A 191 13.68 -11.75 4.90
CA VAL A 191 12.29 -12.00 4.49
C VAL A 191 11.59 -12.94 5.48
N GLN A 192 12.25 -14.03 5.89
CA GLN A 192 11.71 -14.99 6.86
C GLN A 192 11.47 -14.32 8.23
N ASP A 193 12.41 -13.53 8.70
CA ASP A 193 12.29 -12.81 9.98
C ASP A 193 11.13 -11.80 9.94
N ALA A 194 10.97 -11.07 8.83
CA ALA A 194 9.86 -10.15 8.63
C ALA A 194 8.50 -10.88 8.61
N ILE A 195 8.40 -12.02 7.90
CA ILE A 195 7.18 -12.85 7.86
C ILE A 195 6.84 -13.38 9.26
N ALA A 196 7.84 -13.85 10.00
CA ALA A 196 7.64 -14.33 11.38
C ALA A 196 7.13 -13.23 12.30
N MET A 197 7.60 -11.99 12.11
CA MET A 197 7.16 -10.82 12.88
C MET A 197 5.73 -10.41 12.54
N ILE A 198 5.34 -10.44 11.26
CA ILE A 198 3.98 -10.11 10.80
C ILE A 198 2.97 -11.13 11.35
N GLY A 199 3.31 -12.40 11.33
CA GLY A 199 2.39 -13.48 11.71
C GLY A 199 1.36 -13.80 10.63
N ALA A 200 1.03 -15.07 10.46
CA ALA A 200 0.21 -15.59 9.37
C ALA A 200 -1.15 -14.89 9.17
N PRO A 201 -1.92 -14.52 10.20
CA PRO A 201 -3.24 -13.91 10.02
C PRO A 201 -3.21 -12.52 9.38
N GLN A 202 -2.09 -11.81 9.46
CA GLN A 202 -1.95 -10.42 8.95
C GLN A 202 -1.22 -10.33 7.62
N VAL A 203 -0.68 -11.44 7.09
CA VAL A 203 0.00 -11.43 5.78
C VAL A 203 -1.04 -11.28 4.69
N GLY A 204 -1.18 -10.07 4.15
CA GLY A 204 -2.00 -9.76 2.98
C GLY A 204 -1.36 -10.22 1.66
N GLY A 205 -0.03 -10.30 1.62
CA GLY A 205 0.72 -10.78 0.47
C GLY A 205 2.20 -10.42 0.49
N LEU A 206 2.95 -11.08 -0.40
CA LEU A 206 4.33 -10.70 -0.76
C LEU A 206 4.35 -10.11 -2.16
N VAL A 207 5.10 -9.03 -2.32
CA VAL A 207 5.38 -8.41 -3.63
C VAL A 207 6.85 -8.54 -3.92
N LEU A 208 7.19 -9.30 -4.97
CA LEU A 208 8.55 -9.37 -5.46
C LEU A 208 8.80 -8.22 -6.45
N ASN A 209 9.52 -7.22 -5.99
CA ASN A 209 9.82 -6.00 -6.74
C ASN A 209 11.16 -6.12 -7.49
N GLU A 210 11.32 -5.33 -8.55
CA GLU A 210 12.54 -5.28 -9.39
C GLU A 210 12.99 -6.66 -9.91
N VAL A 211 12.02 -7.51 -10.29
CA VAL A 211 12.34 -8.80 -10.92
C VAL A 211 13.00 -8.54 -12.28
N PRO A 212 14.22 -9.07 -12.52
CA PRO A 212 14.86 -8.94 -13.83
C PRO A 212 13.97 -9.54 -14.92
N ALA A 213 13.86 -8.83 -16.05
CA ALA A 213 13.14 -9.37 -17.19
C ALA A 213 13.80 -10.67 -17.66
N SER A 214 13.03 -11.76 -17.66
CA SER A 214 13.51 -13.07 -18.15
C SER A 214 13.12 -13.26 -19.63
N PRO A 215 13.95 -13.91 -20.46
CA PRO A 215 13.53 -14.33 -21.79
C PRO A 215 12.27 -15.21 -21.80
N ALA A 216 12.02 -15.95 -20.71
CA ALA A 216 10.80 -16.74 -20.52
C ALA A 216 9.54 -15.85 -20.34
N ASP A 217 9.68 -14.60 -19.92
CA ASP A 217 8.56 -13.66 -19.81
C ASP A 217 7.91 -13.33 -21.16
N HIS A 218 8.61 -13.59 -22.27
CA HIS A 218 8.04 -13.50 -23.62
C HIS A 218 7.13 -14.70 -23.96
N TYR A 219 7.27 -15.83 -23.27
CA TYR A 219 6.49 -17.05 -23.54
C TYR A 219 5.15 -17.07 -22.78
N TYR A 220 5.06 -16.40 -21.62
CA TYR A 220 3.83 -16.24 -20.85
C TYR A 220 3.09 -14.92 -21.17
N GLY A 221 3.43 -14.31 -22.29
CA GLY A 221 2.64 -13.24 -22.85
C GLY A 221 1.26 -13.82 -23.18
N TYR A 222 0.22 -13.35 -22.51
CA TYR A 222 -1.18 -13.49 -22.91
C TYR A 222 -1.34 -12.90 -24.32
N GLY A 223 -0.85 -13.67 -25.32
CA GLY A 223 -1.08 -13.47 -26.72
C GLY A 223 -2.45 -14.04 -27.05
N THR A 224 -3.33 -13.18 -27.46
CA THR A 224 -4.41 -13.51 -28.40
C THR A 224 -5.57 -14.35 -27.87
N TYR A 225 -6.38 -13.78 -26.95
CA TYR A 225 -7.82 -14.01 -27.02
C TYR A 225 -8.42 -12.93 -27.93
N GLY A 226 -8.54 -13.25 -29.23
CA GLY A 226 -9.16 -12.31 -30.14
C GLY A 226 -8.86 -12.67 -31.60
N SER A 227 -9.46 -13.72 -32.12
CA SER A 227 -9.90 -13.84 -33.51
C SER A 227 -10.53 -15.23 -33.73
N TYR A 228 -11.73 -15.39 -33.25
CA TYR A 228 -12.65 -16.35 -33.85
C TYR A 228 -13.64 -15.53 -34.70
N GLY A 229 -13.55 -15.72 -35.99
CA GLY A 229 -14.57 -15.17 -36.92
C GLY A 229 -13.94 -14.55 -38.16
N ASP A 230 -13.60 -15.41 -39.14
CA ASP A 230 -13.95 -15.21 -40.56
C ASP A 230 -13.48 -16.44 -41.33
N GLU A 231 -14.37 -17.42 -41.48
CA GLU A 231 -14.25 -18.42 -42.54
C GLU A 231 -14.59 -17.74 -43.87
N PRO A 232 -13.74 -17.85 -44.91
CA PRO A 232 -14.12 -17.43 -46.22
C PRO A 232 -15.09 -18.45 -46.83
N ALA A 233 -16.27 -17.98 -47.17
CA ALA A 233 -17.25 -18.74 -47.93
C ALA A 233 -16.66 -19.33 -49.20
N ALA A 234 -16.74 -20.63 -49.35
CA ALA A 234 -16.46 -21.36 -50.60
C ALA A 234 -17.41 -20.91 -51.68
N LYS A 235 -16.85 -20.46 -52.81
CA LYS A 235 -17.58 -20.26 -54.04
C LYS A 235 -17.76 -21.62 -54.74
N ALA A 236 -19.00 -21.99 -54.94
CA ALA A 236 -19.41 -22.94 -55.94
C ALA A 236 -19.43 -22.27 -57.33
#